data_0a3d37a557b7c0c4cfa86bef3e4a6914
#
_entry.id   0a3d37a557b7c0c4cfa86bef3e4a6914
#
_cell.length_a   1.000
_cell.length_b   1.000
_cell.length_c   1.000
_cell.angle_alpha   90.00
_cell.angle_beta   90.00
_cell.angle_gamma   90.00
#
_symmetry.space_group_name_H-M   'P 1'
#
loop_
_entity.id
_entity.type
_entity.pdbx_description
1 polymer ?
#
loop_
_entity_poly.entity_id
_entity_poly.type
_entity_poly.pdbx_seq_one_letter_code
_entity_poly.pdbx_strand_id
1 'polypeptide(L)'
;DWGRLLSQWRGISQHRTFRAHTLLTSSTDGGLYVYLALSSFAFINVLGCSRTLYGVYMATLSLSYLIGTFLCRRWLPSHGLVGTIGLAGWFSLAGGAYMGAASLATWMGHLPPSWALLPGMWLYAFAHGIHQPCGQTGVVSAFPQQAGAATALSGFVLATAAFLVGLLLSQITSMPGIAQSIHPMTLGMALGGATTAWVAHSLVKRDGLPPSIQAIPASA
;
A
#
# COMPACT_ATOMS: atom_id res chain seq x y z
N ASP A 1 29.03 -16.49 -3.93
CA ASP A 1 29.67 -15.55 -4.85
C ASP A 1 28.93 -14.20 -4.81
N TRP A 2 29.30 -13.38 -3.80
CA TRP A 2 28.63 -12.09 -3.53
C TRP A 2 28.69 -11.13 -4.71
N GLY A 3 29.75 -11.16 -5.51
CA GLY A 3 29.88 -10.32 -6.70
C GLY A 3 28.82 -10.59 -7.78
N ARG A 4 28.49 -11.86 -7.99
CA ARG A 4 27.42 -12.30 -8.89
C ARG A 4 26.05 -11.81 -8.40
N LEU A 5 25.78 -11.95 -7.12
CA LEU A 5 24.51 -11.57 -6.52
C LEU A 5 24.29 -10.05 -6.60
N LEU A 6 25.31 -9.27 -6.31
CA LEU A 6 25.26 -7.81 -6.41
C LEU A 6 25.09 -7.34 -7.87
N SER A 7 25.77 -7.98 -8.84
CA SER A 7 25.59 -7.64 -10.25
C SER A 7 24.18 -7.96 -10.77
N GLN A 8 23.61 -9.11 -10.36
CA GLN A 8 22.22 -9.46 -10.65
C GLN A 8 21.24 -8.44 -10.06
N TRP A 9 21.40 -8.10 -8.80
CA TRP A 9 20.54 -7.12 -8.13
C TRP A 9 20.63 -5.74 -8.78
N ARG A 10 21.81 -5.33 -9.20
CA ARG A 10 21.99 -4.07 -9.93
C ARG A 10 21.23 -4.08 -11.25
N GLY A 11 21.31 -5.16 -12.03
CA GLY A 11 20.56 -5.33 -13.28
C GLY A 11 19.05 -5.28 -13.05
N ILE A 12 18.55 -6.03 -12.06
CA ILE A 12 17.13 -6.08 -11.70
C ILE A 12 16.65 -4.69 -11.25
N SER A 13 17.40 -4.03 -10.34
CA SER A 13 17.02 -2.72 -9.79
C SER A 13 16.97 -1.60 -10.81
N GLN A 14 17.65 -1.73 -11.95
CA GLN A 14 17.63 -0.75 -13.04
C GLN A 14 16.42 -0.92 -13.98
N HIS A 15 15.75 -2.07 -13.92
CA HIS A 15 14.63 -2.36 -14.81
C HIS A 15 13.38 -1.55 -14.43
N ARG A 16 12.78 -0.86 -15.40
CA ARG A 16 11.66 0.06 -15.17
C ARG A 16 10.43 -0.64 -14.58
N THR A 17 10.06 -1.82 -15.13
CA THR A 17 8.93 -2.60 -14.66
C THR A 17 9.13 -3.05 -13.21
N PHE A 18 10.34 -3.51 -12.84
CA PHE A 18 10.68 -3.86 -11.47
C PHE A 18 10.46 -2.67 -10.52
N ARG A 19 11.01 -1.50 -10.87
CA ARG A 19 10.87 -0.29 -10.06
C ARG A 19 9.42 0.11 -9.86
N ALA A 20 8.62 0.11 -10.93
CA ALA A 20 7.21 0.50 -10.88
C ALA A 20 6.42 -0.39 -9.90
N HIS A 21 6.60 -1.71 -9.99
CA HIS A 21 5.87 -2.64 -9.12
C HIS A 21 6.42 -2.70 -7.70
N THR A 22 7.75 -2.61 -7.52
CA THR A 22 8.35 -2.54 -6.17
C THR A 22 7.94 -1.26 -5.44
N LEU A 23 7.88 -0.11 -6.12
CA LEU A 23 7.38 1.13 -5.54
C LEU A 23 5.88 1.06 -5.24
N LEU A 24 5.08 0.38 -6.08
CA LEU A 24 3.67 0.15 -5.80
C LEU A 24 3.47 -0.64 -4.51
N THR A 25 4.13 -1.80 -4.38
CA THR A 25 4.03 -2.63 -3.17
C THR A 25 4.55 -1.90 -1.94
N SER A 26 5.70 -1.22 -2.05
CA SER A 26 6.27 -0.46 -0.91
C SER A 26 5.39 0.70 -0.46
N SER A 27 4.72 1.41 -1.38
CA SER A 27 3.84 2.52 -1.01
C SER A 27 2.54 2.05 -0.35
N THR A 28 1.92 0.99 -0.89
CA THR A 28 0.68 0.44 -0.31
C THR A 28 0.95 -0.23 1.04
N ASP A 29 2.06 -0.96 1.19
CA ASP A 29 2.47 -1.55 2.47
C ASP A 29 2.86 -0.49 3.49
N GLY A 30 3.54 0.59 3.06
CA GLY A 30 3.91 1.69 3.94
C GLY A 30 2.71 2.31 4.63
N GLY A 31 1.62 2.59 3.91
CA GLY A 31 0.38 3.11 4.50
C GLY A 31 -0.32 2.10 5.41
N LEU A 32 -0.34 0.81 5.03
CA LEU A 32 -0.86 -0.25 5.89
C LEU A 32 -0.02 -0.42 7.16
N TYR A 33 1.31 -0.34 7.03
CA TYR A 33 2.22 -0.41 8.18
C TYR A 33 1.97 0.73 9.17
N VAL A 34 1.79 1.97 8.70
CA VAL A 34 1.40 3.10 9.57
C VAL A 34 0.14 2.79 10.33
N TYR A 35 -0.89 2.28 9.63
CA TYR A 35 -2.14 1.88 10.26
C TYR A 35 -1.91 0.81 11.34
N LEU A 36 -1.24 -0.29 11.01
CA LEU A 36 -1.02 -1.40 11.93
C LEU A 36 -0.20 -0.98 13.16
N ALA A 37 0.79 -0.12 12.97
CA ALA A 37 1.65 0.37 14.05
C ALA A 37 0.92 1.28 15.03
N LEU A 38 -0.02 2.10 14.55
CA LEU A 38 -0.65 3.17 15.36
C LEU A 38 -2.12 2.92 15.69
N SER A 39 -2.80 1.98 15.04
CA SER A 39 -4.25 1.80 15.15
C SER A 39 -4.69 1.40 16.57
N SER A 40 -3.97 0.50 17.22
CA SER A 40 -4.33 0.10 18.60
C SER A 40 -4.31 1.29 19.55
N PHE A 41 -3.31 2.14 19.46
CA PHE A 41 -3.21 3.36 20.24
C PHE A 41 -4.34 4.35 19.89
N ALA A 42 -4.52 4.64 18.59
CA ALA A 42 -5.53 5.59 18.13
C ALA A 42 -6.95 5.16 18.53
N PHE A 43 -7.30 3.88 18.33
CA PHE A 43 -8.65 3.39 18.62
C PHE A 43 -8.90 3.20 20.11
N ILE A 44 -7.96 2.62 20.86
CA ILE A 44 -8.18 2.28 22.27
C ILE A 44 -7.91 3.50 23.16
N ASN A 45 -6.77 4.18 22.98
CA ASN A 45 -6.35 5.22 23.91
C ASN A 45 -6.94 6.60 23.55
N VAL A 46 -7.05 6.94 22.26
CA VAL A 46 -7.55 8.26 21.83
C VAL A 46 -9.07 8.24 21.64
N LEU A 47 -9.60 7.22 20.95
CA LEU A 47 -11.04 7.12 20.61
C LEU A 47 -11.86 6.32 21.64
N GLY A 48 -11.23 5.80 22.69
CA GLY A 48 -11.92 5.12 23.80
C GLY A 48 -12.56 3.77 23.45
N CYS A 49 -12.12 3.12 22.36
CA CYS A 49 -12.63 1.79 22.00
C CYS A 49 -12.25 0.73 23.02
N SER A 50 -13.17 -0.19 23.30
CA SER A 50 -12.80 -1.41 24.00
C SER A 50 -11.87 -2.28 23.13
N ARG A 51 -11.02 -3.07 23.78
CA ARG A 51 -10.10 -4.00 23.07
C ARG A 51 -10.86 -5.00 22.20
N THR A 52 -12.03 -5.46 22.67
CA THR A 52 -12.89 -6.36 21.90
C THR A 52 -13.43 -5.69 20.64
N LEU A 53 -13.94 -4.45 20.74
CA LEU A 53 -14.44 -3.70 19.60
C LEU A 53 -13.33 -3.41 18.57
N TYR A 54 -12.14 -3.05 19.05
CA TYR A 54 -10.98 -2.92 18.18
C TYR A 54 -10.65 -4.22 17.43
N GLY A 55 -10.70 -5.37 18.10
CA GLY A 55 -10.53 -6.68 17.47
C GLY A 55 -11.57 -6.96 16.38
N VAL A 56 -12.84 -6.58 16.61
CA VAL A 56 -13.89 -6.66 15.58
C VAL A 56 -13.56 -5.77 14.38
N TYR A 57 -13.09 -4.54 14.59
CA TYR A 57 -12.68 -3.64 13.51
C TYR A 57 -11.54 -4.22 12.70
N MET A 58 -10.54 -4.83 13.33
CA MET A 58 -9.44 -5.52 12.66
C MET A 58 -9.93 -6.71 11.81
N ALA A 59 -10.92 -7.46 12.30
CA ALA A 59 -11.53 -8.54 11.54
C ALA A 59 -12.24 -8.03 10.26
N THR A 60 -12.98 -6.91 10.37
CA THR A 60 -13.62 -6.29 9.21
C THR A 60 -12.61 -5.74 8.19
N LEU A 61 -11.48 -5.22 8.66
CA LEU A 61 -10.37 -4.82 7.80
C LEU A 61 -9.82 -6.01 6.99
N SER A 62 -9.57 -7.12 7.69
CA SER A 62 -9.09 -8.36 7.05
C SER A 62 -10.09 -8.90 6.03
N LEU A 63 -11.39 -8.81 6.31
CA LEU A 63 -12.44 -9.18 5.37
C LEU A 63 -12.40 -8.29 4.11
N SER A 64 -12.25 -6.99 4.27
CA SER A 64 -12.12 -6.05 3.14
C SER A 64 -10.91 -6.38 2.26
N TYR A 65 -9.76 -6.70 2.87
CA TYR A 65 -8.57 -7.17 2.17
C TYR A 65 -8.85 -8.46 1.35
N LEU A 66 -9.53 -9.44 1.96
CA LEU A 66 -9.89 -10.69 1.29
C LEU A 66 -10.82 -10.45 0.09
N ILE A 67 -11.81 -9.57 0.24
CA ILE A 67 -12.70 -9.16 -0.86
C ILE A 67 -11.87 -8.56 -2.00
N GLY A 68 -10.93 -7.67 -1.70
CA GLY A 68 -10.02 -7.09 -2.68
C GLY A 68 -9.22 -8.15 -3.42
N THR A 69 -8.63 -9.10 -2.69
CA THR A 69 -7.87 -10.22 -3.28
C THR A 69 -8.74 -11.10 -4.19
N PHE A 70 -10.00 -11.32 -3.80
CA PHE A 70 -10.94 -12.09 -4.61
C PHE A 70 -11.31 -11.35 -5.90
N LEU A 71 -11.61 -10.06 -5.81
CA LEU A 71 -11.89 -9.21 -6.97
C LEU A 71 -10.68 -9.04 -7.89
N CYS A 72 -9.48 -9.01 -7.36
CA CYS A 72 -8.26 -9.01 -8.17
C CYS A 72 -8.25 -10.14 -9.19
N ARG A 73 -8.54 -11.37 -8.77
CA ARG A 73 -8.62 -12.54 -9.67
C ARG A 73 -9.70 -12.40 -10.73
N ARG A 74 -10.82 -11.72 -10.41
CA ARG A 74 -11.93 -11.51 -11.33
C ARG A 74 -11.66 -10.38 -12.32
N TRP A 75 -10.93 -9.35 -11.92
CA TRP A 75 -10.64 -8.19 -12.77
C TRP A 75 -9.43 -8.39 -13.68
N LEU A 76 -8.46 -9.20 -13.28
CA LEU A 76 -7.25 -9.47 -14.10
C LEU A 76 -7.55 -9.94 -15.53
N PRO A 77 -8.48 -10.87 -15.79
CA PRO A 77 -8.75 -11.32 -17.15
C PRO A 77 -9.38 -10.24 -18.06
N SER A 78 -10.15 -9.31 -17.47
CA SER A 78 -10.89 -8.27 -18.23
C SER A 78 -10.12 -6.97 -18.37
N HIS A 79 -9.31 -6.59 -17.38
CA HIS A 79 -8.62 -5.29 -17.35
C HIS A 79 -7.11 -5.41 -17.48
N GLY A 80 -6.56 -6.62 -17.44
CA GLY A 80 -5.13 -6.86 -17.40
C GLY A 80 -4.48 -6.38 -16.09
N LEU A 81 -3.16 -6.59 -15.98
CA LEU A 81 -2.41 -6.25 -14.76
C LEU A 81 -2.44 -4.74 -14.46
N VAL A 82 -2.08 -3.93 -15.46
CA VAL A 82 -1.97 -2.46 -15.31
C VAL A 82 -3.35 -1.83 -15.06
N GLY A 83 -4.39 -2.27 -15.78
CA GLY A 83 -5.75 -1.76 -15.60
C GLY A 83 -6.32 -2.09 -14.22
N THR A 84 -6.09 -3.32 -13.73
CA THR A 84 -6.52 -3.75 -12.40
C THR A 84 -5.83 -2.94 -11.29
N ILE A 85 -4.52 -2.68 -11.42
CA ILE A 85 -3.77 -1.83 -10.49
C ILE A 85 -4.29 -0.38 -10.55
N GLY A 86 -4.58 0.14 -11.73
CA GLY A 86 -5.13 1.49 -11.90
C GLY A 86 -6.50 1.66 -11.22
N LEU A 87 -7.41 0.68 -11.39
CA LEU A 87 -8.71 0.67 -10.70
C LEU A 87 -8.53 0.68 -9.18
N ALA A 88 -7.66 -0.18 -8.65
CA ALA A 88 -7.38 -0.23 -7.22
C ALA A 88 -6.73 1.08 -6.71
N GLY A 89 -5.98 1.80 -7.54
CA GLY A 89 -5.38 3.08 -7.22
C GLY A 89 -6.41 4.14 -6.79
N TRP A 90 -7.60 4.15 -7.41
CA TRP A 90 -8.69 5.04 -7.01
C TRP A 90 -9.25 4.72 -5.61
N PHE A 91 -9.33 3.43 -5.25
CA PHE A 91 -9.75 3.03 -3.91
C PHE A 91 -8.69 3.39 -2.86
N SER A 92 -7.39 3.26 -3.16
CA SER A 92 -6.31 3.73 -2.28
C SER A 92 -6.39 5.24 -2.07
N LEU A 93 -6.63 6.01 -3.15
CA LEU A 93 -6.78 7.46 -3.07
C LEU A 93 -8.01 7.85 -2.24
N ALA A 94 -9.16 7.23 -2.50
CA ALA A 94 -10.39 7.50 -1.77
C ALA A 94 -10.25 7.17 -0.28
N GLY A 95 -9.67 6.01 0.06
CA GLY A 95 -9.41 5.61 1.44
C GLY A 95 -8.46 6.57 2.14
N GLY A 96 -7.35 6.93 1.48
CA GLY A 96 -6.39 7.90 1.99
C GLY A 96 -7.00 9.30 2.16
N ALA A 97 -7.75 9.79 1.18
CA ALA A 97 -8.43 11.10 1.25
C ALA A 97 -9.47 11.14 2.38
N TYR A 98 -10.22 10.05 2.57
CA TYR A 98 -11.14 9.92 3.69
C TYR A 98 -10.44 10.03 5.06
N MET A 99 -9.30 9.34 5.21
CA MET A 99 -8.50 9.42 6.43
C MET A 99 -7.90 10.82 6.63
N GLY A 100 -7.47 11.48 5.55
CA GLY A 100 -7.03 12.89 5.59
C GLY A 100 -8.13 13.84 6.02
N ALA A 101 -9.36 13.64 5.53
CA ALA A 101 -10.53 14.40 5.94
C ALA A 101 -10.86 14.20 7.44
N ALA A 102 -10.73 12.98 7.96
CA ALA A 102 -10.88 12.70 9.39
C ALA A 102 -9.84 13.45 10.25
N SER A 103 -8.59 13.54 9.76
CA SER A 103 -7.55 14.35 10.39
C SER A 103 -7.91 15.82 10.40
N LEU A 104 -8.39 16.35 9.27
CA LEU A 104 -8.82 17.75 9.15
C LEU A 104 -9.99 18.07 10.09
N ALA A 105 -11.01 17.19 10.15
CA ALA A 105 -12.12 17.33 11.08
C ALA A 105 -11.65 17.40 12.55
N THR A 106 -10.67 16.57 12.91
CA THR A 106 -10.08 16.59 14.25
C THR A 106 -9.36 17.92 14.54
N TRP A 107 -8.64 18.48 13.57
CA TRP A 107 -8.02 19.81 13.70
C TRP A 107 -9.05 20.92 13.88
N MET A 108 -10.23 20.77 13.28
CA MET A 108 -11.36 21.69 13.45
C MET A 108 -12.12 21.48 14.79
N GLY A 109 -11.62 20.63 15.67
CA GLY A 109 -12.24 20.34 16.98
C GLY A 109 -13.31 19.25 16.96
N HIS A 110 -13.47 18.53 15.83
CA HIS A 110 -14.47 17.47 15.68
C HIS A 110 -13.77 16.10 15.65
N LEU A 111 -13.52 15.53 16.84
CA LEU A 111 -12.97 14.17 16.92
C LEU A 111 -14.03 13.15 16.46
N PRO A 112 -13.78 12.40 15.37
CA PRO A 112 -14.75 11.44 14.85
C PRO A 112 -14.92 10.27 15.82
N PRO A 113 -16.12 9.67 15.92
CA PRO A 113 -16.28 8.42 16.63
C PRO A 113 -15.50 7.31 15.91
N SER A 114 -15.07 6.29 16.64
CA SER A 114 -14.17 5.25 16.14
C SER A 114 -14.70 4.53 14.89
N TRP A 115 -15.99 4.24 14.82
CA TRP A 115 -16.62 3.60 13.66
C TRP A 115 -16.55 4.45 12.39
N ALA A 116 -16.47 5.77 12.53
CA ALA A 116 -16.38 6.68 11.39
C ALA A 116 -15.05 6.57 10.61
N LEU A 117 -14.01 5.98 11.18
CA LEU A 117 -12.76 5.74 10.47
C LEU A 117 -12.79 4.46 9.60
N LEU A 118 -13.77 3.57 9.84
CA LEU A 118 -13.83 2.27 9.16
C LEU A 118 -13.94 2.37 7.64
N PRO A 119 -14.77 3.25 7.04
CA PRO A 119 -14.87 3.32 5.58
C PRO A 119 -13.53 3.62 4.90
N GLY A 120 -12.74 4.55 5.42
CA GLY A 120 -11.41 4.87 4.89
C GLY A 120 -10.46 3.68 4.98
N MET A 121 -10.50 2.98 6.10
CA MET A 121 -9.69 1.78 6.33
C MET A 121 -10.10 0.63 5.40
N TRP A 122 -11.41 0.40 5.21
CA TRP A 122 -11.90 -0.65 4.31
C TRP A 122 -11.51 -0.40 2.85
N LEU A 123 -11.68 0.84 2.38
CA LEU A 123 -11.27 1.22 1.02
C LEU A 123 -9.77 1.00 0.80
N TYR A 124 -8.96 1.38 1.80
CA TYR A 124 -7.51 1.19 1.73
C TYR A 124 -7.13 -0.29 1.73
N ALA A 125 -7.70 -1.08 2.65
CA ALA A 125 -7.42 -2.52 2.75
C ALA A 125 -7.91 -3.30 1.52
N PHE A 126 -9.06 -2.91 0.97
CA PHE A 126 -9.57 -3.46 -0.29
C PHE A 126 -8.58 -3.26 -1.43
N ALA A 127 -8.11 -2.02 -1.61
CA ALA A 127 -7.12 -1.70 -2.63
C ALA A 127 -5.79 -2.44 -2.41
N HIS A 128 -5.35 -2.52 -1.16
CA HIS A 128 -4.15 -3.25 -0.79
C HIS A 128 -4.24 -4.74 -1.15
N GLY A 129 -5.42 -5.38 -0.95
CA GLY A 129 -5.70 -6.75 -1.36
C GLY A 129 -5.58 -7.00 -2.87
N ILE A 130 -5.66 -5.93 -3.68
CA ILE A 130 -5.43 -5.98 -5.13
C ILE A 130 -3.97 -5.65 -5.47
N HIS A 131 -3.42 -4.61 -4.87
CA HIS A 131 -2.07 -4.12 -5.17
C HIS A 131 -0.99 -5.15 -4.83
N GLN A 132 -1.12 -5.87 -3.71
CA GLN A 132 -0.12 -6.84 -3.29
C GLN A 132 0.09 -7.98 -4.31
N PRO A 133 -0.93 -8.79 -4.67
CA PRO A 133 -0.71 -9.88 -5.62
C PRO A 133 -0.35 -9.36 -7.02
N CYS A 134 -0.96 -8.25 -7.47
CA CYS A 134 -0.63 -7.66 -8.77
C CYS A 134 0.81 -7.11 -8.80
N GLY A 135 1.24 -6.44 -7.74
CA GLY A 135 2.59 -5.91 -7.64
C GLY A 135 3.65 -7.00 -7.63
N GLN A 136 3.44 -8.06 -6.83
CA GLN A 136 4.36 -9.21 -6.79
C GLN A 136 4.44 -9.93 -8.14
N THR A 137 3.30 -10.10 -8.84
CA THR A 137 3.29 -10.64 -10.20
C THR A 137 4.09 -9.75 -11.14
N GLY A 138 3.92 -8.43 -11.07
CA GLY A 138 4.65 -7.48 -11.89
C GLY A 138 6.16 -7.47 -11.64
N VAL A 139 6.59 -7.63 -10.38
CA VAL A 139 8.00 -7.73 -10.00
C VAL A 139 8.70 -8.87 -10.73
N VAL A 140 8.06 -10.04 -10.83
CA VAL A 140 8.67 -11.24 -11.44
C VAL A 140 8.45 -11.33 -12.94
N SER A 141 7.46 -10.63 -13.48
CA SER A 141 7.05 -10.75 -14.90
C SER A 141 8.17 -10.45 -15.89
N ALA A 142 9.06 -9.51 -15.54
CA ALA A 142 10.22 -9.15 -16.38
C ALA A 142 11.42 -10.09 -16.19
N PHE A 143 11.40 -11.00 -15.20
CA PHE A 143 12.54 -11.84 -14.81
C PHE A 143 12.15 -13.30 -14.57
N PRO A 144 11.50 -14.00 -15.52
CA PRO A 144 11.04 -15.37 -15.31
C PRO A 144 12.15 -16.33 -14.91
N GLN A 145 13.39 -16.13 -15.43
CA GLN A 145 14.57 -16.95 -15.12
C GLN A 145 15.24 -16.56 -13.78
N GLN A 146 14.90 -15.42 -13.22
CA GLN A 146 15.50 -14.88 -12.00
C GLN A 146 14.40 -14.43 -10.99
N ALA A 147 13.23 -15.08 -11.04
CA ALA A 147 12.06 -14.71 -10.22
C ALA A 147 12.39 -14.66 -8.72
N GLY A 148 13.18 -15.65 -8.22
CA GLY A 148 13.61 -15.66 -6.82
C GLY A 148 14.49 -14.47 -6.44
N ALA A 149 15.42 -14.05 -7.29
CA ALA A 149 16.28 -12.89 -7.04
C ALA A 149 15.47 -11.58 -7.09
N ALA A 150 14.52 -11.45 -8.03
CA ALA A 150 13.65 -10.29 -8.14
C ALA A 150 12.73 -10.16 -6.90
N THR A 151 12.13 -11.28 -6.46
CA THR A 151 11.30 -11.30 -5.24
C THR A 151 12.10 -10.96 -3.99
N ALA A 152 13.31 -11.53 -3.84
CA ALA A 152 14.18 -11.25 -2.70
C ALA A 152 14.58 -9.77 -2.64
N LEU A 153 14.96 -9.18 -3.79
CA LEU A 153 15.31 -7.76 -3.86
C LEU A 153 14.10 -6.86 -3.57
N SER A 154 12.93 -7.18 -4.12
CA SER A 154 11.69 -6.45 -3.82
C SER A 154 11.35 -6.53 -2.34
N GLY A 155 11.45 -7.71 -1.72
CA GLY A 155 11.24 -7.90 -0.29
C GLY A 155 12.23 -7.09 0.58
N PHE A 156 13.49 -7.03 0.16
CA PHE A 156 14.50 -6.20 0.83
C PHE A 156 14.16 -4.71 0.77
N VAL A 157 13.74 -4.20 -0.40
CA VAL A 157 13.30 -2.80 -0.55
C VAL A 157 12.07 -2.51 0.31
N LEU A 158 11.10 -3.43 0.32
CA LEU A 158 9.90 -3.34 1.12
C LEU A 158 10.21 -3.27 2.63
N ALA A 159 11.06 -4.18 3.12
CA ALA A 159 11.49 -4.19 4.52
C ALA A 159 12.24 -2.91 4.90
N THR A 160 13.10 -2.41 4.00
CA THR A 160 13.82 -1.13 4.20
C THR A 160 12.85 0.04 4.27
N ALA A 161 11.85 0.09 3.36
CA ALA A 161 10.82 1.13 3.39
C ALA A 161 10.01 1.08 4.69
N ALA A 162 9.58 -0.11 5.13
CA ALA A 162 8.88 -0.29 6.41
C ALA A 162 9.72 0.16 7.61
N PHE A 163 11.01 -0.16 7.62
CA PHE A 163 11.94 0.28 8.65
C PHE A 163 12.06 1.81 8.70
N LEU A 164 12.22 2.46 7.55
CA LEU A 164 12.30 3.93 7.47
C LEU A 164 10.99 4.59 7.92
N VAL A 165 9.84 4.05 7.52
CA VAL A 165 8.53 4.52 8.00
C VAL A 165 8.44 4.35 9.52
N GLY A 166 8.88 3.23 10.07
CA GLY A 166 8.92 2.99 11.52
C GLY A 166 9.78 4.02 12.28
N LEU A 167 10.96 4.36 11.74
CA LEU A 167 11.82 5.41 12.31
C LEU A 167 11.12 6.78 12.28
N LEU A 168 10.51 7.15 11.17
CA LEU A 168 9.77 8.41 11.06
C LEU A 168 8.59 8.46 12.03
N LEU A 169 7.82 7.38 12.14
CA LEU A 169 6.72 7.29 13.10
C LEU A 169 7.19 7.43 14.54
N SER A 170 8.30 6.80 14.90
CA SER A 170 8.91 6.94 16.23
C SER A 170 9.23 8.39 16.57
N GLN A 171 9.76 9.16 15.60
CA GLN A 171 10.06 10.59 15.80
C GLN A 171 8.78 11.42 15.90
N ILE A 172 7.80 11.20 15.02
CA ILE A 172 6.54 11.94 15.00
C ILE A 172 5.73 11.69 16.28
N THR A 173 5.66 10.44 16.74
CA THR A 173 4.92 10.07 17.94
C THR A 173 5.62 10.48 19.25
N SER A 174 6.87 10.92 19.19
CA SER A 174 7.54 11.51 20.35
C SER A 174 7.26 13.01 20.54
N MET A 175 6.63 13.68 19.54
CA MET A 175 6.34 15.11 19.60
C MET A 175 5.15 15.41 20.53
N PRO A 176 5.29 16.36 21.49
CA PRO A 176 4.16 16.75 22.36
C PRO A 176 2.95 17.24 21.54
N GLY A 177 1.74 16.80 21.94
CA GLY A 177 0.49 17.16 21.26
C GLY A 177 0.13 16.31 20.04
N ILE A 178 1.11 15.77 19.33
CA ILE A 178 0.87 14.85 18.19
C ILE A 178 0.75 13.41 18.70
N ALA A 179 1.56 13.05 19.66
CA ALA A 179 1.63 11.70 20.26
C ALA A 179 0.29 11.16 20.74
N GLN A 180 -0.61 12.03 21.24
CA GLN A 180 -1.91 11.65 21.82
C GLN A 180 -3.08 11.94 20.87
N SER A 181 -2.88 11.87 19.57
CA SER A 181 -3.88 12.18 18.56
C SER A 181 -4.01 11.06 17.51
N ILE A 182 -5.07 11.13 16.69
CA ILE A 182 -5.25 10.22 15.54
C ILE A 182 -4.42 10.66 14.33
N HIS A 183 -3.84 11.88 14.33
CA HIS A 183 -3.19 12.49 13.17
C HIS A 183 -2.07 11.64 12.57
N PRO A 184 -1.13 11.05 13.34
CA PRO A 184 -0.05 10.25 12.76
C PRO A 184 -0.58 9.09 11.92
N MET A 185 -1.62 8.40 12.39
CA MET A 185 -2.26 7.30 11.69
C MET A 185 -3.01 7.78 10.45
N THR A 186 -3.89 8.78 10.61
CA THR A 186 -4.77 9.24 9.53
C THR A 186 -4.01 9.93 8.41
N LEU A 187 -3.04 10.80 8.73
CA LEU A 187 -2.18 11.46 7.75
C LEU A 187 -1.21 10.49 7.08
N GLY A 188 -0.66 9.54 7.83
CA GLY A 188 0.19 8.52 7.25
C GLY A 188 -0.56 7.63 6.25
N MET A 189 -1.81 7.26 6.55
CA MET A 189 -2.67 6.56 5.59
C MET A 189 -3.05 7.44 4.39
N ALA A 190 -3.29 8.74 4.61
CA ALA A 190 -3.56 9.69 3.53
C ALA A 190 -2.38 9.78 2.55
N LEU A 191 -1.16 9.92 3.07
CA LEU A 191 0.06 9.92 2.28
C LEU A 191 0.29 8.59 1.57
N GLY A 192 0.09 7.46 2.26
CA GLY A 192 0.19 6.12 1.67
C GLY A 192 -0.81 5.92 0.52
N GLY A 193 -2.07 6.36 0.69
CA GLY A 193 -3.09 6.28 -0.36
C GLY A 193 -2.76 7.16 -1.57
N ALA A 194 -2.33 8.40 -1.33
CA ALA A 194 -1.92 9.32 -2.39
C ALA A 194 -0.69 8.84 -3.17
N THR A 195 0.35 8.36 -2.46
CA THR A 195 1.56 7.82 -3.10
C THR A 195 1.27 6.55 -3.88
N THR A 196 0.46 5.64 -3.32
CA THR A 196 0.06 4.41 -4.02
C THR A 196 -0.73 4.72 -5.29
N ALA A 197 -1.70 5.64 -5.23
CA ALA A 197 -2.46 6.06 -6.39
C ALA A 197 -1.57 6.73 -7.45
N TRP A 198 -0.65 7.60 -7.02
CA TRP A 198 0.30 8.24 -7.91
C TRP A 198 1.19 7.21 -8.63
N VAL A 199 1.74 6.23 -7.91
CA VAL A 199 2.56 5.16 -8.50
C VAL A 199 1.72 4.32 -9.46
N ALA A 200 0.49 3.95 -9.11
CA ALA A 200 -0.41 3.17 -9.96
C ALA A 200 -0.72 3.88 -11.28
N HIS A 201 -1.08 5.17 -11.21
CA HIS A 201 -1.51 5.94 -12.38
C HIS A 201 -0.37 6.57 -13.20
N SER A 202 0.84 6.67 -12.65
CA SER A 202 2.01 7.20 -13.34
C SER A 202 3.00 6.12 -13.74
N LEU A 203 3.69 5.52 -12.76
CA LEU A 203 4.80 4.59 -13.01
C LEU A 203 4.30 3.25 -13.55
N VAL A 204 3.29 2.65 -12.92
CA VAL A 204 2.75 1.35 -13.37
C VAL A 204 2.03 1.49 -14.71
N LYS A 205 1.29 2.57 -14.93
CA LYS A 205 0.66 2.84 -16.21
C LYS A 205 1.67 2.96 -17.36
N ARG A 206 2.84 3.54 -17.10
CA ARG A 206 3.89 3.75 -18.10
C ARG A 206 4.80 2.55 -18.27
N ASP A 207 5.24 1.94 -17.17
CA ASP A 207 6.34 0.97 -17.14
C ASP A 207 5.91 -0.41 -16.58
N GLY A 208 4.62 -0.62 -16.28
CA GLY A 208 4.11 -1.82 -15.59
C GLY A 208 4.11 -3.10 -16.40
N LEU A 209 4.30 -3.03 -17.74
CA LEU A 209 4.47 -4.21 -18.60
C LEU A 209 5.88 -4.25 -19.14
N PRO A 210 6.51 -5.45 -19.23
CA PRO A 210 7.82 -5.59 -19.87
C PRO A 210 7.75 -5.18 -21.36
N PRO A 211 8.81 -4.62 -21.93
CA PRO A 211 8.84 -4.20 -23.34
C PRO A 211 8.46 -5.31 -24.32
N SER A 212 8.79 -6.56 -24.00
CA SER A 212 8.43 -7.73 -24.81
C SER A 212 6.91 -7.96 -24.92
N ILE A 213 6.13 -7.52 -23.94
CA ILE A 213 4.65 -7.64 -23.94
C ILE A 213 4.03 -6.39 -24.54
N GLN A 214 4.66 -5.21 -24.38
CA GLN A 214 4.18 -3.96 -24.97
C GLN A 214 4.25 -3.95 -26.50
N ALA A 215 5.12 -4.74 -27.10
CA ALA A 215 5.32 -4.81 -28.55
C ALA A 215 4.31 -5.69 -29.31
N ILE A 216 3.39 -6.37 -28.62
CA ILE A 216 2.34 -7.15 -29.26
C ILE A 216 1.18 -6.19 -29.56
N PRO A 217 0.90 -5.88 -30.84
CA PRO A 217 -0.23 -5.03 -31.18
C PRO A 217 -1.52 -5.70 -30.73
N ALA A 218 -2.42 -4.92 -30.13
CA ALA A 218 -3.77 -5.35 -29.77
C ALA A 218 -4.60 -5.53 -31.07
N SER A 219 -4.27 -6.55 -31.85
CA SER A 219 -4.98 -6.91 -33.07
C SER A 219 -5.14 -8.42 -33.13
N ALA A 220 -6.30 -8.87 -32.72
CA ALA A 220 -7.08 -9.87 -33.46
C ALA A 220 -8.48 -9.93 -32.85
#